data_f77779f1981d98b3b4c398f97d752751
#
_entry.id   f77779f1981d98b3b4c398f97d752751
#
_cell.length_a   1.000
_cell.length_b   1.000
_cell.length_c   1.000
_cell.angle_alpha   90.00
_cell.angle_beta   90.00
_cell.angle_gamma   90.00
#
_symmetry.space_group_name_H-M   'P 1'
#
loop_
_entity.id
_entity.type
_entity.pdbx_description
1 polymer ?
#
loop_
_entity_poly.entity_id
_entity_poly.type
_entity_poly.pdbx_seq_one_letter_code
_entity_poly.pdbx_strand_id
1 'polypeptide(L)'
;MEINFTASQKFYMTCVKRPISFFGALIGLILLSPIFITTVILLHFANKGAGVFFTQNRPGKNEKIFKALKFKTMTDERDADGNLLPDADRITPIGAFVRSTSIDELPQLINILKGDMAFIGPRPLLVQYLPLYNEEQHHRHDVTPGMSGWAQVKGRNNISWSKKFELDVYYVRHISLWMDIRVFFTTIKKVLFRDDINQEGGEWVTMDPFNGNN
;
A
#
# COMPACT_ATOMS: atom_id res chain seq x y z
N MET A 1 11.13 22.99 -5.78
CA MET A 1 10.48 23.59 -6.99
C MET A 1 9.12 22.94 -7.14
N GLU A 2 8.00 23.68 -7.12
CA GLU A 2 6.64 23.13 -7.19
C GLU A 2 6.38 22.42 -8.52
N ILE A 3 5.70 21.25 -8.47
CA ILE A 3 5.27 20.56 -9.69
C ILE A 3 4.01 21.25 -10.24
N ASN A 4 4.15 21.93 -11.38
CA ASN A 4 3.04 22.55 -12.10
C ASN A 4 2.35 21.53 -13.00
N PHE A 5 1.24 20.95 -12.51
CA PHE A 5 0.43 20.05 -13.33
C PHE A 5 -0.24 20.79 -14.51
N THR A 6 -0.16 20.18 -15.68
CA THR A 6 -0.89 20.64 -16.86
C THR A 6 -2.41 20.57 -16.69
N ALA A 7 -3.16 21.31 -17.48
CA ALA A 7 -4.63 21.23 -17.44
C ALA A 7 -5.14 19.80 -17.71
N SER A 8 -4.49 19.07 -18.62
CA SER A 8 -4.82 17.67 -18.94
C SER A 8 -4.58 16.75 -17.72
N GLN A 9 -3.48 16.92 -17.01
CA GLN A 9 -3.20 16.12 -15.79
C GLN A 9 -4.21 16.42 -14.68
N LYS A 10 -4.55 17.70 -14.45
CA LYS A 10 -5.58 18.09 -13.47
C LYS A 10 -6.94 17.49 -13.82
N PHE A 11 -7.34 17.58 -15.09
CA PHE A 11 -8.57 16.96 -15.59
C PHE A 11 -8.55 15.45 -15.38
N TYR A 12 -7.45 14.79 -15.78
CA TYR A 12 -7.31 13.34 -15.58
C TYR A 12 -7.47 12.95 -14.11
N MET A 13 -6.74 13.60 -13.19
CA MET A 13 -6.78 13.28 -11.77
C MET A 13 -8.18 13.41 -11.17
N THR A 14 -8.92 14.45 -11.57
CA THR A 14 -10.21 14.80 -10.94
C THR A 14 -11.38 14.11 -11.63
N CYS A 15 -11.43 14.17 -12.99
CA CYS A 15 -12.60 13.76 -13.75
C CYS A 15 -12.52 12.31 -14.28
N VAL A 16 -11.32 11.72 -14.31
CA VAL A 16 -11.15 10.36 -14.84
C VAL A 16 -10.67 9.40 -13.74
N LYS A 17 -9.51 9.67 -13.18
CA LYS A 17 -8.86 8.78 -12.21
C LYS A 17 -9.70 8.57 -10.94
N ARG A 18 -10.25 9.65 -10.38
CA ARG A 18 -11.06 9.57 -9.15
C ARG A 18 -12.35 8.77 -9.34
N PRO A 19 -13.20 9.01 -10.37
CA PRO A 19 -14.36 8.16 -10.67
C PRO A 19 -14.00 6.71 -10.95
N ILE A 20 -12.98 6.43 -11.77
CA ILE A 20 -12.53 5.06 -12.05
C ILE A 20 -12.13 4.35 -10.74
N SER A 21 -11.39 5.03 -9.88
CA SER A 21 -10.99 4.46 -8.58
C SER A 21 -12.21 4.19 -7.69
N PHE A 22 -13.16 5.09 -7.63
CA PHE A 22 -14.37 4.93 -6.83
C PHE A 22 -15.22 3.74 -7.30
N PHE A 23 -15.61 3.74 -8.57
CA PHE A 23 -16.46 2.67 -9.11
C PHE A 23 -15.73 1.32 -9.15
N GLY A 24 -14.45 1.33 -9.48
CA GLY A 24 -13.64 0.12 -9.44
C GLY A 24 -13.55 -0.47 -8.02
N ALA A 25 -13.36 0.35 -7.00
CA ALA A 25 -13.33 -0.10 -5.62
C ALA A 25 -14.70 -0.60 -5.14
N LEU A 26 -15.80 0.07 -5.55
CA LEU A 26 -17.16 -0.38 -5.24
C LEU A 26 -17.45 -1.74 -5.85
N ILE A 27 -17.18 -1.90 -7.14
CA ILE A 27 -17.34 -3.18 -7.84
C ILE A 27 -16.43 -4.25 -7.22
N GLY A 28 -15.17 -3.89 -6.94
CA GLY A 28 -14.20 -4.78 -6.28
C GLY A 28 -14.70 -5.28 -4.94
N LEU A 29 -15.24 -4.41 -4.08
CA LEU A 29 -15.80 -4.82 -2.79
C LEU A 29 -17.02 -5.74 -2.93
N ILE A 30 -17.89 -5.49 -3.91
CA ILE A 30 -19.06 -6.34 -4.17
C ILE A 30 -18.60 -7.73 -4.64
N LEU A 31 -17.72 -7.78 -5.65
CA LEU A 31 -17.26 -9.05 -6.22
C LEU A 31 -16.39 -9.85 -5.26
N LEU A 32 -15.56 -9.19 -4.46
CA LEU A 32 -14.67 -9.82 -3.50
C LEU A 32 -15.31 -9.97 -2.10
N SER A 33 -16.59 -9.59 -1.93
CA SER A 33 -17.28 -9.70 -0.63
C SER A 33 -17.28 -11.11 -0.06
N PRO A 34 -17.41 -12.23 -0.83
CA PRO A 34 -17.32 -13.57 -0.25
C PRO A 34 -15.93 -13.83 0.35
N ILE A 35 -14.85 -13.42 -0.34
CA ILE A 35 -13.46 -13.54 0.17
C ILE A 35 -13.29 -12.67 1.40
N PHE A 36 -13.79 -11.43 1.35
CA PHE A 36 -13.70 -10.48 2.46
C PHE A 36 -14.38 -11.05 3.73
N ILE A 37 -15.61 -11.53 3.61
CA ILE A 37 -16.38 -12.10 4.73
C ILE A 37 -15.71 -13.38 5.27
N THR A 38 -15.28 -14.27 4.38
CA THR A 38 -14.55 -15.48 4.79
C THR A 38 -13.28 -15.13 5.55
N THR A 39 -12.52 -14.16 5.07
CA THR A 39 -11.29 -13.69 5.76
C THR A 39 -11.62 -13.10 7.13
N VAL A 40 -12.68 -12.30 7.26
CA VAL A 40 -13.15 -11.78 8.57
C VAL A 40 -13.41 -12.91 9.53
N ILE A 41 -14.16 -13.94 9.10
CA ILE A 41 -14.51 -15.09 9.95
C ILE A 41 -13.24 -15.86 10.37
N LEU A 42 -12.37 -16.19 9.43
CA LEU A 42 -11.16 -16.95 9.71
C LEU A 42 -10.22 -16.21 10.67
N LEU A 43 -9.99 -14.91 10.44
CA LEU A 43 -9.14 -14.09 11.31
C LEU A 43 -9.76 -13.80 12.67
N HIS A 44 -11.10 -13.76 12.78
CA HIS A 44 -11.76 -13.63 14.07
C HIS A 44 -11.38 -14.77 15.03
N PHE A 45 -11.35 -15.99 14.52
CA PHE A 45 -10.93 -17.14 15.33
C PHE A 45 -9.41 -17.27 15.46
N ALA A 46 -8.65 -17.00 14.39
CA ALA A 46 -7.20 -17.17 14.38
C ALA A 46 -6.45 -16.16 15.27
N ASN A 47 -6.96 -14.95 15.38
CA ASN A 47 -6.26 -13.86 16.08
C ASN A 47 -6.46 -13.85 17.61
N LYS A 48 -7.14 -14.86 18.17
CA LYS A 48 -7.28 -15.02 19.64
C LYS A 48 -7.75 -13.74 20.35
N GLY A 49 -8.72 -13.02 19.78
CA GLY A 49 -9.29 -11.80 20.37
C GLY A 49 -8.55 -10.49 20.02
N ALA A 50 -7.45 -10.53 19.29
CA ALA A 50 -6.73 -9.33 18.85
C ALA A 50 -7.49 -8.48 17.82
N GLY A 51 -8.67 -8.93 17.37
CA GLY A 51 -9.46 -8.26 16.34
C GLY A 51 -9.08 -8.67 14.92
N VAL A 52 -9.88 -8.20 13.96
CA VAL A 52 -9.77 -8.60 12.53
C VAL A 52 -9.14 -7.49 11.69
N PHE A 53 -9.28 -6.24 12.10
CA PHE A 53 -8.79 -5.09 11.37
C PHE A 53 -7.61 -4.43 12.07
N PHE A 54 -6.70 -3.95 11.25
CA PHE A 54 -5.56 -3.14 11.66
C PHE A 54 -5.60 -1.81 10.90
N THR A 55 -5.27 -0.73 11.61
CA THR A 55 -5.17 0.60 11.02
C THR A 55 -3.81 1.19 11.30
N GLN A 56 -3.24 1.85 10.31
CA GLN A 56 -1.97 2.56 10.45
C GLN A 56 -2.06 3.95 9.83
N ASN A 57 -1.60 4.96 10.56
CA ASN A 57 -1.52 6.31 10.02
C ASN A 57 -0.51 6.37 8.88
N ARG A 58 -0.92 6.95 7.76
CA ARG A 58 -0.12 7.10 6.55
C ARG A 58 -0.32 8.50 5.97
N PRO A 59 0.71 9.12 5.40
CA PRO A 59 0.57 10.36 4.66
C PRO A 59 -0.10 10.10 3.31
N GLY A 60 -1.14 10.86 3.04
CA GLY A 60 -1.87 10.88 1.77
C GLY A 60 -1.48 12.06 0.88
N LYS A 61 -2.42 12.49 0.03
CA LYS A 61 -2.23 13.67 -0.82
C LYS A 61 -2.03 14.91 0.06
N ASN A 62 -1.07 15.76 -0.35
CA ASN A 62 -0.63 16.96 0.38
C ASN A 62 -0.28 16.64 1.86
N GLU A 63 0.28 15.45 2.09
CA GLU A 63 0.71 14.93 3.40
C GLU A 63 -0.41 14.79 4.44
N LYS A 64 -1.67 14.95 4.04
CA LYS A 64 -2.81 14.77 4.93
C LYS A 64 -2.83 13.33 5.44
N ILE A 65 -2.73 13.18 6.77
CA ILE A 65 -2.70 11.86 7.39
C ILE A 65 -4.06 11.18 7.30
N PHE A 66 -4.07 9.92 6.88
CA PHE A 66 -5.24 9.06 6.88
C PHE A 66 -4.93 7.70 7.54
N LYS A 67 -5.97 6.97 7.91
CA LYS A 67 -5.84 5.61 8.47
C LYS A 67 -5.94 4.59 7.35
N ALA A 68 -4.81 4.02 6.95
CA ALA A 68 -4.79 2.89 6.01
C ALA A 68 -5.35 1.64 6.71
N LEU A 69 -6.35 1.02 6.08
CA LEU A 69 -7.04 -0.17 6.60
C LEU A 69 -6.39 -1.44 6.05
N LYS A 70 -6.19 -2.44 6.93
CA LYS A 70 -5.75 -3.78 6.55
C LYS A 70 -6.45 -4.84 7.40
N PHE A 71 -6.42 -6.08 6.96
CA PHE A 71 -6.69 -7.17 7.86
C PHE A 71 -5.52 -7.37 8.83
N LYS A 72 -5.85 -7.62 10.09
CA LYS A 72 -4.88 -7.96 11.14
C LYS A 72 -4.54 -9.44 11.05
N THR A 73 -3.29 -9.75 10.79
CA THR A 73 -2.81 -11.10 10.51
C THR A 73 -1.95 -11.70 11.64
N MET A 74 -1.94 -11.01 12.78
CA MET A 74 -1.15 -11.33 13.96
C MET A 74 -2.00 -11.25 15.22
N THR A 75 -1.61 -12.02 16.23
CA THR A 75 -2.14 -11.91 17.59
C THR A 75 -1.54 -10.70 18.33
N ASP A 76 -2.09 -10.38 19.51
CA ASP A 76 -1.52 -9.40 20.44
C ASP A 76 -0.84 -10.10 21.63
N GLU A 77 -0.29 -11.30 21.43
CA GLU A 77 0.42 -12.06 22.44
C GLU A 77 1.65 -11.30 22.96
N ARG A 78 1.85 -11.41 24.28
CA ARG A 78 2.88 -10.65 25.00
C ARG A 78 3.76 -11.60 25.80
N ASP A 79 4.98 -11.13 26.07
CA ASP A 79 5.90 -11.79 26.99
C ASP A 79 5.51 -11.57 28.46
N ALA A 80 6.31 -12.13 29.38
CA ALA A 80 6.10 -12.00 30.82
C ALA A 80 6.20 -10.56 31.34
N ASP A 81 6.90 -9.68 30.60
CA ASP A 81 7.11 -8.27 30.93
C ASP A 81 6.01 -7.37 30.34
N GLY A 82 5.04 -7.96 29.59
CA GLY A 82 3.95 -7.25 28.97
C GLY A 82 4.27 -6.60 27.61
N ASN A 83 5.45 -6.83 27.03
CA ASN A 83 5.81 -6.39 25.70
C ASN A 83 5.22 -7.33 24.65
N LEU A 84 4.88 -6.81 23.46
CA LEU A 84 4.45 -7.67 22.36
C LEU A 84 5.58 -8.63 21.99
N LEU A 85 5.23 -9.89 21.75
CA LEU A 85 6.17 -10.87 21.20
C LEU A 85 6.68 -10.40 19.82
N PRO A 86 7.83 -10.90 19.36
CA PRO A 86 8.32 -10.65 18.00
C PRO A 86 7.27 -10.96 16.94
N ASP A 87 7.29 -10.23 15.84
CA ASP A 87 6.30 -10.37 14.76
C ASP A 87 6.20 -11.81 14.22
N ALA A 88 7.35 -12.51 14.13
CA ALA A 88 7.40 -13.90 13.68
C ALA A 88 6.59 -14.85 14.57
N ASP A 89 6.56 -14.61 15.88
CA ASP A 89 5.87 -15.45 16.86
C ASP A 89 4.36 -15.15 16.94
N ARG A 90 3.95 -13.96 16.49
CA ARG A 90 2.55 -13.50 16.52
C ARG A 90 1.78 -13.77 15.23
N ILE A 91 2.50 -14.03 14.11
CA ILE A 91 1.83 -14.29 12.84
C ILE A 91 1.14 -15.68 12.89
N THR A 92 -0.16 -15.69 12.63
CA THR A 92 -0.90 -16.96 12.59
C THR A 92 -0.73 -17.64 11.23
N PRO A 93 -0.90 -18.98 11.11
CA PRO A 93 -0.84 -19.65 9.81
C PRO A 93 -1.84 -19.08 8.79
N ILE A 94 -3.06 -18.74 9.24
CA ILE A 94 -4.06 -18.05 8.42
C ILE A 94 -3.57 -16.65 8.06
N GLY A 95 -2.99 -15.92 9.00
CA GLY A 95 -2.40 -14.60 8.77
C GLY A 95 -1.26 -14.64 7.75
N ALA A 96 -0.40 -15.64 7.80
CA ALA A 96 0.67 -15.84 6.83
C ALA A 96 0.10 -16.08 5.41
N PHE A 97 -0.93 -16.94 5.29
CA PHE A 97 -1.62 -17.15 4.01
C PHE A 97 -2.26 -15.85 3.49
N VAL A 98 -2.97 -15.11 4.34
CA VAL A 98 -3.62 -13.83 3.98
C VAL A 98 -2.61 -12.80 3.50
N ARG A 99 -1.41 -12.73 4.12
CA ARG A 99 -0.30 -11.86 3.67
C ARG A 99 0.31 -12.33 2.35
N SER A 100 0.60 -13.62 2.20
CA SER A 100 1.24 -14.16 0.99
C SER A 100 0.38 -13.98 -0.26
N THR A 101 -0.95 -13.89 -0.09
CA THR A 101 -1.92 -13.65 -1.16
C THR A 101 -2.30 -12.16 -1.32
N SER A 102 -1.74 -11.26 -0.49
CA SER A 102 -2.10 -9.83 -0.43
C SER A 102 -3.59 -9.57 -0.12
N ILE A 103 -4.31 -10.57 0.38
CA ILE A 103 -5.70 -10.43 0.84
C ILE A 103 -5.78 -9.43 2.01
N ASP A 104 -4.69 -9.30 2.81
CA ASP A 104 -4.60 -8.34 3.92
C ASP A 104 -4.84 -6.89 3.47
N GLU A 105 -4.62 -6.57 2.21
CA GLU A 105 -4.81 -5.23 1.66
C GLU A 105 -6.23 -4.96 1.12
N LEU A 106 -7.12 -5.97 1.03
CA LEU A 106 -8.49 -5.77 0.55
C LEU A 106 -9.26 -4.66 1.27
N PRO A 107 -9.13 -4.46 2.61
CA PRO A 107 -9.80 -3.35 3.29
C PRO A 107 -9.39 -1.96 2.78
N GLN A 108 -8.24 -1.81 2.10
CA GLN A 108 -7.85 -0.53 1.48
C GLN A 108 -8.80 -0.09 0.36
N LEU A 109 -9.62 -0.99 -0.21
CA LEU A 109 -10.69 -0.60 -1.13
C LEU A 109 -11.65 0.41 -0.47
N ILE A 110 -11.85 0.33 0.86
CA ILE A 110 -12.64 1.31 1.61
C ILE A 110 -11.92 2.67 1.64
N ASN A 111 -10.59 2.70 1.77
CA ASN A 111 -9.83 3.94 1.66
C ASN A 111 -9.92 4.55 0.26
N ILE A 112 -9.98 3.72 -0.79
CA ILE A 112 -10.18 4.20 -2.17
C ILE A 112 -11.59 4.81 -2.31
N LEU A 113 -12.63 4.17 -1.79
CA LEU A 113 -13.98 4.73 -1.80
C LEU A 113 -14.05 6.09 -1.09
N LYS A 114 -13.38 6.23 0.06
CA LYS A 114 -13.29 7.50 0.79
C LYS A 114 -12.51 8.58 0.05
N GLY A 115 -11.59 8.19 -0.84
CA GLY A 115 -10.71 9.10 -1.57
C GLY A 115 -9.35 9.34 -0.92
N ASP A 116 -9.06 8.63 0.15
CA ASP A 116 -7.75 8.66 0.81
C ASP A 116 -6.67 8.04 -0.10
N MET A 117 -7.06 7.06 -0.92
CA MET A 117 -6.21 6.29 -1.83
C MET A 117 -6.83 6.17 -3.24
N ALA A 118 -6.01 5.74 -4.19
CA ALA A 118 -6.39 5.28 -5.52
C ALA A 118 -5.84 3.87 -5.76
N PHE A 119 -6.22 3.20 -6.86
CA PHE A 119 -5.57 1.94 -7.24
C PHE A 119 -4.10 2.14 -7.56
N ILE A 120 -3.78 3.20 -8.32
CA ILE A 120 -2.43 3.50 -8.77
C ILE A 120 -1.96 4.84 -8.19
N GLY A 121 -0.73 4.86 -7.70
CA GLY A 121 -0.09 6.05 -7.13
C GLY A 121 1.14 5.67 -6.31
N PRO A 122 1.92 6.63 -5.82
CA PRO A 122 3.01 6.36 -4.87
C PRO A 122 2.48 5.63 -3.64
N ARG A 123 3.17 4.55 -3.20
CA ARG A 123 2.74 3.79 -2.02
C ARG A 123 2.85 4.66 -0.76
N PRO A 124 1.80 4.79 0.07
CA PRO A 124 1.88 5.59 1.29
C PRO A 124 2.85 4.92 2.29
N LEU A 125 3.91 5.62 2.66
CA LEU A 125 4.93 5.15 3.58
C LEU A 125 4.60 5.54 5.03
N LEU A 126 5.54 5.37 5.96
CA LEU A 126 5.34 5.70 7.37
C LEU A 126 5.36 7.22 7.59
N VAL A 127 4.54 7.70 8.52
CA VAL A 127 4.47 9.14 8.89
C VAL A 127 5.83 9.64 9.39
N GLN A 128 6.59 8.78 10.08
CA GLN A 128 7.91 9.11 10.61
C GLN A 128 8.96 9.43 9.51
N TYR A 129 8.69 9.11 8.24
CA TYR A 129 9.57 9.45 7.14
C TYR A 129 9.36 10.87 6.59
N LEU A 130 8.23 11.52 6.91
CA LEU A 130 7.96 12.88 6.43
C LEU A 130 9.09 13.88 6.73
N PRO A 131 9.62 13.97 7.97
CA PRO A 131 10.69 14.93 8.27
C PRO A 131 12.06 14.55 7.66
N LEU A 132 12.18 13.35 7.07
CA LEU A 132 13.42 12.86 6.49
C LEU A 132 13.48 13.09 4.96
N TYR A 133 12.37 13.46 4.32
CA TYR A 133 12.34 13.71 2.89
C TYR A 133 13.05 15.03 2.56
N ASN A 134 13.78 15.04 1.45
CA ASN A 134 14.22 16.28 0.83
C ASN A 134 13.08 16.92 0.00
N GLU A 135 13.29 18.16 -0.49
CA GLU A 135 12.29 18.91 -1.26
C GLU A 135 11.74 18.12 -2.45
N GLU A 136 12.59 17.39 -3.17
CA GLU A 136 12.17 16.59 -4.32
C GLU A 136 11.32 15.38 -3.91
N GLN A 137 11.67 14.71 -2.81
CA GLN A 137 10.97 13.53 -2.32
C GLN A 137 9.57 13.85 -1.78
N HIS A 138 9.36 15.06 -1.25
CA HIS A 138 8.03 15.52 -0.80
C HIS A 138 7.00 15.51 -1.93
N HIS A 139 7.42 15.72 -3.19
CA HIS A 139 6.51 15.72 -4.34
C HIS A 139 5.78 14.40 -4.58
N ARG A 140 6.20 13.31 -3.96
CA ARG A 140 5.45 12.07 -3.99
C ARG A 140 4.04 12.19 -3.37
N HIS A 141 3.82 13.22 -2.56
CA HIS A 141 2.54 13.52 -1.91
C HIS A 141 1.67 14.53 -2.69
N ASP A 142 2.10 15.03 -3.84
CA ASP A 142 1.31 15.95 -4.67
C ASP A 142 0.09 15.28 -5.32
N VAL A 143 0.07 13.93 -5.32
CA VAL A 143 -1.03 13.12 -5.84
C VAL A 143 -1.58 12.16 -4.78
N THR A 144 -2.77 11.61 -5.03
CA THR A 144 -3.36 10.59 -4.16
C THR A 144 -2.49 9.32 -4.18
N PRO A 145 -2.12 8.76 -3.01
CA PRO A 145 -1.33 7.54 -2.93
C PRO A 145 -2.10 6.33 -3.49
N GLY A 146 -1.38 5.30 -3.91
CA GLY A 146 -1.95 4.10 -4.52
C GLY A 146 -1.73 2.81 -3.74
N MET A 147 -2.56 1.80 -4.02
CA MET A 147 -2.31 0.41 -3.62
C MET A 147 -1.12 -0.16 -4.39
N SER A 148 -1.04 0.12 -5.69
CA SER A 148 0.12 -0.16 -6.54
C SER A 148 0.67 1.14 -7.12
N GLY A 149 1.96 1.14 -7.52
CA GLY A 149 2.62 2.33 -8.06
C GLY A 149 3.84 1.98 -8.90
N TRP A 150 4.38 3.00 -9.56
CA TRP A 150 5.48 2.83 -10.50
C TRP A 150 6.74 2.25 -9.84
N ALA A 151 7.11 2.72 -8.65
CA ALA A 151 8.23 2.17 -7.88
C ALA A 151 8.01 0.69 -7.52
N GLN A 152 6.78 0.31 -7.15
CA GLN A 152 6.45 -1.07 -6.80
C GLN A 152 6.57 -2.02 -8.00
N VAL A 153 6.13 -1.60 -9.19
CA VAL A 153 6.23 -2.44 -10.38
C VAL A 153 7.64 -2.46 -11.01
N LYS A 154 8.51 -1.50 -10.63
CA LYS A 154 9.88 -1.43 -11.15
C LYS A 154 10.94 -2.12 -10.30
N GLY A 155 10.69 -2.40 -9.02
CA GLY A 155 11.71 -3.07 -8.22
C GLY A 155 11.31 -3.45 -6.80
N ARG A 156 10.10 -3.08 -6.33
CA ARG A 156 9.62 -3.38 -4.96
C ARG A 156 10.70 -3.10 -3.89
N ASN A 157 11.20 -4.16 -3.26
CA ASN A 157 12.20 -4.09 -2.19
C ASN A 157 13.65 -4.23 -2.71
N ASN A 158 13.86 -4.52 -4.00
CA ASN A 158 15.18 -4.74 -4.60
C ASN A 158 15.83 -3.45 -5.11
N ILE A 159 15.27 -2.29 -4.79
CA ILE A 159 15.81 -0.98 -5.19
C ILE A 159 16.07 -0.14 -3.95
N SER A 160 17.09 0.74 -4.00
CA SER A 160 17.37 1.68 -2.92
C SER A 160 16.21 2.63 -2.65
N TRP A 161 16.18 3.24 -1.47
CA TRP A 161 15.20 4.27 -1.13
C TRP A 161 15.26 5.44 -2.09
N SER A 162 16.46 5.90 -2.43
CA SER A 162 16.65 6.98 -3.41
C SER A 162 16.01 6.65 -4.76
N LYS A 163 16.21 5.41 -5.27
CA LYS A 163 15.58 4.97 -6.53
C LYS A 163 14.07 4.83 -6.42
N LYS A 164 13.56 4.40 -5.27
CA LYS A 164 12.12 4.33 -5.01
C LYS A 164 11.47 5.71 -5.08
N PHE A 165 12.06 6.71 -4.44
CA PHE A 165 11.54 8.08 -4.46
C PHE A 165 11.65 8.72 -5.85
N GLU A 166 12.76 8.50 -6.56
CA GLU A 166 12.90 8.94 -7.96
C GLU A 166 11.76 8.40 -8.83
N LEU A 167 11.43 7.12 -8.71
CA LEU A 167 10.34 6.49 -9.46
C LEU A 167 8.94 6.99 -9.02
N ASP A 168 8.75 7.27 -7.73
CA ASP A 168 7.51 7.86 -7.23
C ASP A 168 7.32 9.28 -7.78
N VAL A 169 8.36 10.12 -7.74
CA VAL A 169 8.30 11.50 -8.29
C VAL A 169 8.18 11.49 -9.81
N TYR A 170 8.87 10.56 -10.49
CA TYR A 170 8.68 10.35 -11.92
C TYR A 170 7.22 10.07 -12.27
N TYR A 171 6.55 9.18 -11.51
CA TYR A 171 5.13 8.92 -11.69
C TYR A 171 4.28 10.19 -11.52
N VAL A 172 4.54 10.99 -10.48
CA VAL A 172 3.81 12.23 -10.22
C VAL A 172 3.92 13.20 -11.39
N ARG A 173 5.14 13.40 -11.92
CA ARG A 173 5.39 14.28 -13.06
C ARG A 173 4.75 13.82 -14.37
N HIS A 174 4.58 12.49 -14.53
CA HIS A 174 4.05 11.87 -15.75
C HIS A 174 2.65 11.27 -15.56
N ILE A 175 1.93 11.69 -14.51
CA ILE A 175 0.60 11.14 -14.21
C ILE A 175 -0.33 11.28 -15.40
N SER A 176 -0.90 10.17 -15.84
CA SER A 176 -1.79 10.08 -16.99
C SER A 176 -2.53 8.74 -16.98
N LEU A 177 -3.61 8.66 -17.77
CA LEU A 177 -4.35 7.39 -17.96
C LEU A 177 -3.42 6.28 -18.49
N TRP A 178 -2.55 6.61 -19.44
CA TRP A 178 -1.62 5.63 -20.02
C TRP A 178 -0.61 5.11 -18.99
N MET A 179 -0.10 5.97 -18.11
CA MET A 179 0.78 5.58 -17.03
C MET A 179 0.07 4.64 -16.05
N ASP A 180 -1.17 4.95 -15.67
CA ASP A 180 -1.96 4.11 -14.78
C ASP A 180 -2.28 2.75 -15.41
N ILE A 181 -2.65 2.70 -16.68
CA ILE A 181 -2.86 1.46 -17.43
C ILE A 181 -1.58 0.61 -17.44
N ARG A 182 -0.42 1.22 -17.69
CA ARG A 182 0.86 0.52 -17.71
C ARG A 182 1.20 -0.08 -16.34
N VAL A 183 1.02 0.69 -15.27
CA VAL A 183 1.23 0.19 -13.89
C VAL A 183 0.26 -0.95 -13.59
N PHE A 184 -1.01 -0.80 -13.93
CA PHE A 184 -2.05 -1.80 -13.68
C PHE A 184 -1.72 -3.16 -14.33
N PHE A 185 -1.44 -3.19 -15.63
CA PHE A 185 -1.10 -4.45 -16.29
C PHE A 185 0.23 -5.04 -15.81
N THR A 186 1.21 -4.19 -15.48
CA THR A 186 2.47 -4.68 -14.91
C THR A 186 2.25 -5.28 -13.52
N THR A 187 1.36 -4.68 -12.71
CA THR A 187 0.97 -5.23 -11.40
C THR A 187 0.33 -6.60 -11.55
N ILE A 188 -0.65 -6.74 -12.46
CA ILE A 188 -1.30 -8.04 -12.73
C ILE A 188 -0.27 -9.09 -13.14
N LYS A 189 0.63 -8.74 -14.08
CA LYS A 189 1.69 -9.64 -14.51
C LYS A 189 2.54 -10.12 -13.32
N LYS A 190 3.02 -9.19 -12.49
CA LYS A 190 3.86 -9.53 -11.32
C LYS A 190 3.14 -10.36 -10.27
N VAL A 191 1.84 -10.12 -10.04
CA VAL A 191 1.03 -10.93 -9.11
C VAL A 191 0.85 -12.35 -9.65
N LEU A 192 0.53 -12.50 -10.95
CA LEU A 192 0.30 -13.83 -11.58
C LEU A 192 1.57 -14.68 -11.64
N PHE A 193 2.70 -14.07 -11.99
CA PHE A 193 3.98 -14.78 -12.11
C PHE A 193 4.77 -14.83 -10.80
N ARG A 194 4.25 -14.23 -9.70
CA ARG A 194 4.93 -14.14 -8.41
C ARG A 194 6.34 -13.56 -8.50
N ASP A 195 6.60 -12.73 -9.52
CA ASP A 195 7.89 -12.08 -9.71
C ASP A 195 8.19 -11.15 -8.51
N ASP A 196 9.42 -11.18 -8.00
CA ASP A 196 9.92 -10.36 -6.89
C ASP A 196 9.23 -10.59 -5.52
N ILE A 197 8.68 -11.78 -5.25
CA ILE A 197 8.35 -12.17 -3.88
C ILE A 197 9.66 -12.59 -3.21
N ASN A 198 10.29 -11.65 -2.51
CA ASN A 198 11.53 -11.91 -1.78
C ASN A 198 11.23 -12.79 -0.56
N GLN A 199 11.35 -14.09 -0.74
CA GLN A 199 11.51 -15.08 0.31
C GLN A 199 12.89 -15.72 0.12
N GLU A 200 13.91 -15.22 0.81
CA GLU A 200 15.15 -15.94 0.97
C GLU A 200 15.00 -16.81 2.23
N GLY A 201 15.08 -18.14 2.07
CA GLY A 201 15.02 -19.09 3.19
C GLY A 201 13.70 -19.14 3.97
N GLY A 202 12.58 -18.63 3.41
CA GLY A 202 11.29 -18.60 4.11
C GLY A 202 11.03 -17.36 4.96
N GLU A 203 11.99 -16.45 5.08
CA GLU A 203 11.87 -15.18 5.78
C GLU A 203 11.49 -14.03 4.81
N TRP A 204 10.69 -13.07 5.32
CA TRP A 204 10.34 -11.87 4.58
C TRP A 204 11.50 -10.90 4.60
N VAL A 205 12.23 -10.77 3.49
CA VAL A 205 13.27 -9.73 3.34
C VAL A 205 12.61 -8.38 3.25
N THR A 206 12.75 -7.57 4.30
CA THR A 206 12.30 -6.18 4.34
C THR A 206 13.50 -5.25 4.11
N MET A 207 13.26 -4.15 3.41
CA MET A 207 14.28 -3.08 3.33
C MET A 207 14.53 -2.50 4.73
N ASP A 208 15.77 -2.14 5.00
CA ASP A 208 16.08 -1.33 6.19
C ASP A 208 15.20 -0.08 6.23
N PRO A 209 14.79 0.38 7.41
CA PRO A 209 14.01 1.60 7.53
C PRO A 209 14.71 2.80 6.87
N PHE A 210 13.93 3.67 6.23
CA PHE A 210 14.48 4.92 5.69
C PHE A 210 14.98 5.80 6.81
N ASN A 211 16.21 6.28 6.70
CA ASN A 211 16.88 7.13 7.69
C ASN A 211 17.24 8.53 7.18
N GLY A 212 16.85 8.86 5.95
CA GLY A 212 17.14 10.13 5.29
C GLY A 212 18.38 10.09 4.38
N ASN A 213 19.25 9.09 4.52
CA ASN A 213 20.55 9.02 3.81
C ASN A 213 20.76 7.72 3.00
N ASN A 214 19.87 6.72 3.15
CA ASN A 214 19.97 5.41 2.49
C ASN A 214 19.06 5.25 1.26
#